data_b6202f189fd2e622e76db4ca6bff00b9
#
_entry.id   b6202f189fd2e622e76db4ca6bff00b9
#
_cell.length_a   1.000
_cell.length_b   1.000
_cell.length_c   1.000
_cell.angle_alpha   90.00
_cell.angle_beta   90.00
_cell.angle_gamma   90.00
#
_symmetry.space_group_name_H-M   'P 1'
#
loop_
_entity.id
_entity.type
_entity.pdbx_description
1 polymer ?
#
loop_
_entity_poly.entity_id
_entity_poly.type
_entity_poly.pdbx_seq_one_letter_code
_entity_poly.pdbx_strand_id
1 'polypeptide(L)'
;VQEASARSILQLKGVRKTFGEFVAVDRVDLDVAEGEFFTIVGPSGSGKTTLLRMLAGMETPSDGDILLRGQRINELPSNRRPTCLVFQSLALFPHRTVGQNIEFPLKMKGVAAEVRRRRAHDLMRMVRLPESYYAKSVKLCSGGERQRVALARAFAYDPEILFFDEPLSAIDYKLRKALEKELKDIHKETGKTFMYITHSLEEAMVMSDRIGVMRDGRLVQVGTPEDIYTRPRDRFVSEFMGDVNVIAVRPNGGGLLEGVDLPGRFRVAGAADRNGHVVIRPEFLRFVASEAEADNSLRGIVYNEYALGSRLQYQVRVGEKVLVVERTRRDAWRGGLDEPVLVGWDAGDAMFIPD
;
A
#
# COMPACT_ATOMS: atom_id res chain seq x y z
N VAL A 1 -1.96 -10.69 -27.95
CA VAL A 1 -0.62 -10.20 -27.59
C VAL A 1 -0.21 -11.04 -26.40
N GLN A 2 0.74 -11.97 -26.58
CA GLN A 2 1.33 -12.76 -25.50
C GLN A 2 2.00 -11.78 -24.52
N GLU A 3 1.53 -11.74 -23.27
CA GLU A 3 2.27 -11.13 -22.17
C GLU A 3 3.62 -11.85 -22.08
N ALA A 4 4.69 -11.14 -22.40
CA ALA A 4 6.04 -11.59 -22.11
C ALA A 4 6.09 -11.79 -20.59
N SER A 5 6.24 -13.02 -20.13
CA SER A 5 6.40 -13.35 -18.71
C SER A 5 7.50 -12.46 -18.15
N ALA A 6 7.12 -11.46 -17.37
CA ALA A 6 8.05 -10.51 -16.76
C ALA A 6 9.05 -11.33 -15.94
N ARG A 7 10.34 -11.14 -16.19
CA ARG A 7 11.40 -11.91 -15.56
C ARG A 7 11.45 -11.59 -14.07
N SER A 8 11.24 -12.59 -13.21
CA SER A 8 11.32 -12.41 -11.77
C SER A 8 12.74 -12.00 -11.35
N ILE A 9 12.87 -10.90 -10.65
CA ILE A 9 14.14 -10.42 -10.10
C ILE A 9 14.36 -10.90 -8.67
N LEU A 10 13.28 -10.95 -7.86
CA LEU A 10 13.30 -11.35 -6.46
C LEU A 10 12.25 -12.43 -6.21
N GLN A 11 12.66 -13.53 -5.60
CA GLN A 11 11.76 -14.61 -5.23
C GLN A 11 11.94 -14.98 -3.76
N LEU A 12 10.85 -15.13 -3.06
CA LEU A 12 10.77 -15.65 -1.71
C LEU A 12 10.08 -17.01 -1.78
N LYS A 13 10.69 -18.01 -1.17
CA LYS A 13 10.16 -19.38 -1.12
C LYS A 13 10.06 -19.84 0.31
N GLY A 14 8.85 -19.83 0.88
CA GLY A 14 8.58 -20.24 2.23
C GLY A 14 9.36 -19.46 3.30
N VAL A 15 9.70 -18.19 3.05
CA VAL A 15 10.56 -17.38 3.92
C VAL A 15 9.93 -17.23 5.30
N ARG A 16 10.67 -17.63 6.32
CA ARG A 16 10.25 -17.58 7.73
C ARG A 16 11.30 -16.91 8.61
N LYS A 17 10.83 -16.16 9.62
CA LYS A 17 11.69 -15.59 10.67
C LYS A 17 11.05 -15.77 12.03
N THR A 18 11.83 -16.36 12.93
CA THR A 18 11.47 -16.49 14.34
C THR A 18 12.48 -15.79 15.25
N PHE A 19 12.01 -15.24 16.35
CA PHE A 19 12.83 -14.71 17.46
C PHE A 19 12.41 -15.45 18.73
N GLY A 20 13.16 -16.48 19.11
CA GLY A 20 12.72 -17.43 20.11
C GLY A 20 11.41 -18.11 19.68
N GLU A 21 10.38 -18.04 20.51
CA GLU A 21 9.05 -18.58 20.21
C GLU A 21 8.20 -17.67 19.32
N PHE A 22 8.57 -16.39 19.18
CA PHE A 22 7.80 -15.43 18.39
C PHE A 22 8.07 -15.60 16.90
N VAL A 23 7.00 -15.80 16.11
CA VAL A 23 7.06 -15.89 14.66
C VAL A 23 6.77 -14.51 14.06
N ALA A 24 7.80 -13.82 13.58
CA ALA A 24 7.67 -12.49 13.00
C ALA A 24 7.27 -12.53 11.52
N VAL A 25 7.74 -13.55 10.77
CA VAL A 25 7.38 -13.82 9.38
C VAL A 25 7.18 -15.31 9.25
N ASP A 26 6.06 -15.72 8.64
CA ASP A 26 5.65 -17.11 8.58
C ASP A 26 5.37 -17.55 7.14
N ARG A 27 6.32 -18.25 6.53
CA ARG A 27 6.24 -18.93 5.23
C ARG A 27 5.72 -18.01 4.12
N VAL A 28 6.42 -16.90 3.91
CA VAL A 28 6.08 -15.95 2.84
C VAL A 28 6.61 -16.46 1.51
N ASP A 29 5.71 -16.60 0.54
CA ASP A 29 5.99 -16.85 -0.86
C ASP A 29 5.66 -15.58 -1.65
N LEU A 30 6.60 -15.11 -2.49
CA LEU A 30 6.42 -13.91 -3.30
C LEU A 30 7.38 -13.93 -4.50
N ASP A 31 6.87 -13.55 -5.66
CA ASP A 31 7.65 -13.23 -6.85
C ASP A 31 7.47 -11.75 -7.17
N VAL A 32 8.60 -11.03 -7.34
CA VAL A 32 8.63 -9.63 -7.77
C VAL A 32 9.29 -9.55 -9.14
N ALA A 33 8.63 -8.88 -10.07
CA ALA A 33 9.14 -8.72 -11.44
C ALA A 33 10.24 -7.65 -11.52
N GLU A 34 11.11 -7.76 -12.53
CA GLU A 34 12.11 -6.72 -12.81
C GLU A 34 11.41 -5.44 -13.25
N GLY A 35 11.79 -4.30 -12.66
CA GLY A 35 11.18 -2.99 -12.92
C GLY A 35 9.83 -2.76 -12.25
N GLU A 36 9.36 -3.66 -11.38
CA GLU A 36 8.10 -3.53 -10.66
C GLU A 36 8.20 -2.57 -9.47
N PHE A 37 7.15 -1.78 -9.26
CA PHE A 37 6.91 -1.07 -8.01
C PHE A 37 5.99 -1.93 -7.12
N PHE A 38 6.58 -2.71 -6.22
CA PHE A 38 5.84 -3.59 -5.32
C PHE A 38 5.72 -2.97 -3.92
N THR A 39 4.51 -2.86 -3.39
CA THR A 39 4.29 -2.31 -2.04
C THR A 39 3.76 -3.37 -1.08
N ILE A 40 4.28 -3.38 0.14
CA ILE A 40 3.74 -4.18 1.25
C ILE A 40 3.04 -3.26 2.22
N VAL A 41 1.77 -3.56 2.48
CA VAL A 41 0.94 -2.88 3.48
C VAL A 41 0.47 -3.87 4.56
N GLY A 42 0.05 -3.37 5.70
CA GLY A 42 -0.48 -4.20 6.78
C GLY A 42 -0.44 -3.46 8.13
N PRO A 43 -1.12 -3.96 9.16
CA PRO A 43 -1.11 -3.37 10.49
C PRO A 43 0.29 -3.28 11.09
N SER A 44 0.46 -2.46 12.12
CA SER A 44 1.68 -2.45 12.92
C SER A 44 1.92 -3.83 13.51
N GLY A 45 3.18 -4.29 13.49
CA GLY A 45 3.53 -5.62 13.99
C GLY A 45 3.26 -6.79 13.03
N SER A 46 2.75 -6.55 11.83
CA SER A 46 2.47 -7.64 10.87
C SER A 46 3.73 -8.29 10.23
N GLY A 47 4.94 -7.81 10.56
CA GLY A 47 6.20 -8.41 10.09
C GLY A 47 6.86 -7.71 8.89
N LYS A 48 6.29 -6.63 8.34
CA LYS A 48 6.78 -5.91 7.13
C LYS A 48 8.25 -5.50 7.23
N THR A 49 8.62 -4.76 8.27
CA THR A 49 10.00 -4.31 8.48
C THR A 49 10.97 -5.48 8.69
N THR A 50 10.54 -6.55 9.35
CA THR A 50 11.35 -7.78 9.51
C THR A 50 11.61 -8.43 8.16
N LEU A 51 10.56 -8.56 7.34
CA LEU A 51 10.69 -9.09 5.97
C LEU A 51 11.67 -8.23 5.15
N LEU A 52 11.49 -6.90 5.16
CA LEU A 52 12.37 -5.99 4.43
C LEU A 52 13.83 -6.08 4.90
N ARG A 53 14.08 -6.20 6.21
CA ARG A 53 15.43 -6.38 6.76
C ARG A 53 16.08 -7.67 6.30
N MET A 54 15.31 -8.76 6.18
CA MET A 54 15.82 -10.01 5.59
C MET A 54 16.19 -9.83 4.12
N LEU A 55 15.36 -9.14 3.33
CA LEU A 55 15.63 -8.85 1.92
C LEU A 55 16.84 -7.94 1.76
N ALA A 56 17.03 -6.97 2.64
CA ALA A 56 18.22 -6.10 2.65
C ALA A 56 19.49 -6.77 3.22
N GLY A 57 19.42 -8.01 3.73
CA GLY A 57 20.56 -8.72 4.32
C GLY A 57 21.02 -8.22 5.68
N MET A 58 20.12 -7.57 6.42
CA MET A 58 20.34 -7.12 7.79
C MET A 58 19.86 -8.15 8.81
N GLU A 59 19.01 -9.07 8.38
CA GLU A 59 18.53 -10.23 9.14
C GLU A 59 18.64 -11.47 8.27
N THR A 60 18.90 -12.62 8.87
CA THR A 60 18.89 -13.89 8.16
C THR A 60 17.56 -14.59 8.39
N PRO A 61 16.90 -15.14 7.37
CA PRO A 61 15.71 -15.96 7.59
C PRO A 61 16.03 -17.19 8.44
N SER A 62 15.05 -17.61 9.24
CA SER A 62 15.17 -18.85 10.05
C SER A 62 14.90 -20.09 9.19
N ASP A 63 14.13 -19.95 8.10
CA ASP A 63 13.80 -21.00 7.13
C ASP A 63 13.39 -20.38 5.80
N GLY A 64 13.37 -21.17 4.74
CA GLY A 64 13.05 -20.74 3.38
C GLY A 64 14.19 -20.04 2.67
N ASP A 65 13.95 -19.66 1.42
CA ASP A 65 14.95 -19.11 0.51
C ASP A 65 14.58 -17.75 -0.04
N ILE A 66 15.56 -16.84 -0.05
CA ILE A 66 15.50 -15.56 -0.77
C ILE A 66 16.42 -15.69 -1.97
N LEU A 67 15.85 -15.53 -3.16
CA LEU A 67 16.61 -15.62 -4.41
C LEU A 67 16.56 -14.28 -5.15
N LEU A 68 17.74 -13.82 -5.58
CA LEU A 68 17.89 -12.66 -6.44
C LEU A 68 18.38 -13.15 -7.80
N ARG A 69 17.65 -12.90 -8.89
CA ARG A 69 17.91 -13.46 -10.23
C ARG A 69 18.14 -14.97 -10.23
N GLY A 70 17.38 -15.70 -9.38
CA GLY A 70 17.51 -17.14 -9.22
C GLY A 70 18.69 -17.61 -8.36
N GLN A 71 19.54 -16.72 -7.87
CA GLN A 71 20.65 -17.04 -6.96
C GLN A 71 20.23 -16.82 -5.50
N ARG A 72 20.45 -17.82 -4.67
CA ARG A 72 20.16 -17.73 -3.23
C ARG A 72 21.09 -16.72 -2.55
N ILE A 73 20.49 -15.79 -1.77
CA ILE A 73 21.22 -14.69 -1.13
C ILE A 73 21.09 -14.67 0.40
N ASN A 74 20.57 -15.71 1.03
CA ASN A 74 20.34 -15.74 2.49
C ASN A 74 21.60 -15.39 3.28
N GLU A 75 22.75 -15.94 2.91
CA GLU A 75 24.04 -15.78 3.59
C GLU A 75 24.83 -14.55 3.12
N LEU A 76 24.36 -13.87 2.05
CA LEU A 76 25.02 -12.66 1.58
C LEU A 76 24.74 -11.49 2.53
N PRO A 77 25.78 -10.88 3.15
CA PRO A 77 25.59 -9.71 3.98
C PRO A 77 25.14 -8.49 3.14
N SER A 78 24.48 -7.53 3.77
CA SER A 78 23.90 -6.36 3.11
C SER A 78 24.85 -5.59 2.19
N ASN A 79 26.14 -5.48 2.56
CA ASN A 79 27.15 -4.76 1.78
C ASN A 79 27.60 -5.50 0.49
N ARG A 80 27.20 -6.75 0.31
CA ARG A 80 27.48 -7.54 -0.90
C ARG A 80 26.25 -7.76 -1.78
N ARG A 81 25.05 -7.37 -1.30
CA ARG A 81 23.82 -7.45 -2.10
C ARG A 81 23.75 -6.27 -3.06
N PRO A 82 23.33 -6.45 -4.31
CA PRO A 82 23.10 -5.34 -5.25
C PRO A 82 21.77 -4.65 -4.94
N THR A 83 21.52 -4.37 -3.67
CA THR A 83 20.30 -3.75 -3.16
C THR A 83 20.63 -2.59 -2.25
N CYS A 84 19.72 -1.62 -2.11
CA CYS A 84 19.90 -0.50 -1.21
C CYS A 84 18.61 -0.25 -0.41
N LEU A 85 18.75 0.03 0.89
CA LEU A 85 17.63 0.34 1.78
C LEU A 85 17.63 1.83 2.12
N VAL A 86 16.50 2.48 1.86
CA VAL A 86 16.18 3.83 2.34
C VAL A 86 15.36 3.68 3.62
N PHE A 87 15.95 4.06 4.75
CA PHE A 87 15.35 3.97 6.07
C PHE A 87 14.32 5.09 6.30
N GLN A 88 13.36 4.86 7.17
CA GLN A 88 12.42 5.86 7.67
C GLN A 88 13.13 7.10 8.23
N SER A 89 14.22 6.91 8.97
CA SER A 89 15.06 8.01 9.51
C SER A 89 15.99 8.65 8.47
N LEU A 90 15.95 8.18 7.20
CA LEU A 90 16.84 8.54 6.09
C LEU A 90 18.32 8.23 6.34
N ALA A 91 18.76 8.03 7.57
CA ALA A 91 20.14 7.69 7.99
C ALA A 91 21.23 8.54 7.29
N LEU A 92 20.96 9.84 7.08
CA LEU A 92 21.93 10.77 6.49
C LEU A 92 23.03 11.09 7.50
N PHE A 93 24.24 11.34 7.00
CA PHE A 93 25.38 11.78 7.82
C PHE A 93 25.25 13.27 8.15
N PRO A 94 24.88 13.64 9.40
CA PRO A 94 24.53 15.02 9.70
C PRO A 94 25.73 15.98 9.67
N HIS A 95 26.95 15.47 9.80
CA HIS A 95 28.20 16.23 9.75
C HIS A 95 28.77 16.40 8.34
N ARG A 96 28.04 15.94 7.30
CA ARG A 96 28.44 15.99 5.92
C ARG A 96 27.56 16.93 5.10
N THR A 97 28.09 17.37 3.95
CA THR A 97 27.31 18.11 2.95
C THR A 97 26.39 17.17 2.16
N VAL A 98 25.47 17.76 1.37
CA VAL A 98 24.63 17.04 0.42
C VAL A 98 25.48 16.17 -0.53
N GLY A 99 26.46 16.77 -1.21
CA GLY A 99 27.36 16.07 -2.12
C GLY A 99 28.11 14.93 -1.43
N GLN A 100 28.66 15.18 -0.23
CA GLN A 100 29.38 14.15 0.52
C GLN A 100 28.48 13.00 0.98
N ASN A 101 27.20 13.23 1.26
CA ASN A 101 26.24 12.16 1.53
C ASN A 101 26.02 11.30 0.27
N ILE A 102 25.79 11.94 -0.87
CA ILE A 102 25.52 11.25 -2.14
C ILE A 102 26.76 10.47 -2.61
N GLU A 103 27.96 11.04 -2.48
CA GLU A 103 29.20 10.38 -2.90
C GLU A 103 29.62 9.21 -2.00
N PHE A 104 29.09 9.13 -0.78
CA PHE A 104 29.58 8.18 0.22
C PHE A 104 29.64 6.72 -0.26
N PRO A 105 28.61 6.16 -0.91
CA PRO A 105 28.68 4.78 -1.40
C PRO A 105 29.79 4.57 -2.44
N LEU A 106 29.98 5.52 -3.33
CA LEU A 106 31.03 5.47 -4.35
C LEU A 106 32.43 5.62 -3.73
N LYS A 107 32.55 6.42 -2.67
CA LYS A 107 33.80 6.53 -1.91
C LYS A 107 34.17 5.20 -1.27
N MET A 108 33.20 4.47 -0.72
CA MET A 108 33.43 3.13 -0.13
C MET A 108 33.84 2.11 -1.18
N LYS A 109 33.40 2.25 -2.42
CA LYS A 109 33.82 1.44 -3.58
C LYS A 109 35.19 1.86 -4.16
N GLY A 110 35.88 2.87 -3.58
CA GLY A 110 37.19 3.31 -4.07
C GLY A 110 37.15 4.15 -5.35
N VAL A 111 35.98 4.65 -5.77
CA VAL A 111 35.83 5.44 -6.99
C VAL A 111 36.55 6.79 -6.84
N ALA A 112 37.27 7.23 -7.87
CA ALA A 112 38.02 8.48 -7.89
C ALA A 112 37.15 9.71 -7.60
N ALA A 113 37.69 10.72 -6.92
CA ALA A 113 36.95 11.88 -6.41
C ALA A 113 36.19 12.66 -7.49
N GLU A 114 36.82 12.88 -8.63
CA GLU A 114 36.23 13.60 -9.77
C GLU A 114 35.03 12.84 -10.36
N VAL A 115 35.15 11.52 -10.52
CA VAL A 115 34.06 10.66 -11.02
C VAL A 115 32.88 10.66 -10.03
N ARG A 116 33.16 10.55 -8.71
CA ARG A 116 32.13 10.61 -7.67
C ARG A 116 31.37 11.94 -7.71
N ARG A 117 32.12 13.05 -7.83
CA ARG A 117 31.53 14.40 -7.86
C ARG A 117 30.62 14.58 -9.08
N ARG A 118 31.06 14.16 -10.25
CA ARG A 118 30.25 14.21 -11.48
C ARG A 118 28.96 13.40 -11.29
N ARG A 119 29.10 12.16 -10.82
CA ARG A 119 27.94 11.29 -10.57
C ARG A 119 26.98 11.87 -9.52
N ALA A 120 27.51 12.53 -8.47
CA ALA A 120 26.67 13.19 -7.47
C ALA A 120 25.84 14.33 -8.09
N HIS A 121 26.42 15.15 -8.98
CA HIS A 121 25.65 16.18 -9.70
C HIS A 121 24.59 15.59 -10.60
N ASP A 122 24.87 14.49 -11.33
CA ASP A 122 23.88 13.82 -12.17
C ASP A 122 22.71 13.32 -11.32
N LEU A 123 22.99 12.71 -10.18
CA LEU A 123 21.96 12.21 -9.25
C LEU A 123 21.19 13.36 -8.59
N MET A 124 21.82 14.47 -8.26
CA MET A 124 21.12 15.67 -7.77
C MET A 124 20.12 16.18 -8.81
N ARG A 125 20.49 16.23 -10.09
CA ARG A 125 19.55 16.61 -11.15
C ARG A 125 18.38 15.64 -11.25
N MET A 126 18.67 14.33 -11.23
CA MET A 126 17.63 13.28 -11.28
C MET A 126 16.59 13.45 -10.16
N VAL A 127 17.03 13.74 -8.94
CA VAL A 127 16.12 13.97 -7.80
C VAL A 127 15.71 15.43 -7.63
N ARG A 128 15.91 16.28 -8.64
CA ARG A 128 15.48 17.69 -8.68
C ARG A 128 16.05 18.53 -7.50
N LEU A 129 17.28 18.25 -7.08
CA LEU A 129 18.02 19.09 -6.13
C LEU A 129 18.88 20.11 -6.88
N PRO A 130 18.89 21.40 -6.47
CA PRO A 130 19.76 22.42 -7.05
C PRO A 130 21.23 22.04 -6.94
N GLU A 131 22.03 22.23 -8.00
CA GLU A 131 23.46 21.92 -7.97
C GLU A 131 24.23 22.74 -6.91
N SER A 132 23.77 23.97 -6.62
CA SER A 132 24.31 24.81 -5.56
C SER A 132 24.25 24.17 -4.17
N TYR A 133 23.39 23.14 -3.98
CA TYR A 133 23.28 22.45 -2.70
C TYR A 133 24.40 21.42 -2.45
N TYR A 134 25.26 21.14 -3.44
CA TYR A 134 26.35 20.18 -3.27
C TYR A 134 27.21 20.46 -2.02
N ALA A 135 27.57 21.74 -1.76
CA ALA A 135 28.33 22.16 -0.59
C ALA A 135 27.48 22.49 0.65
N LYS A 136 26.13 22.49 0.53
CA LYS A 136 25.21 22.79 1.61
C LYS A 136 25.26 21.69 2.67
N SER A 137 25.32 22.06 3.96
CA SER A 137 25.19 21.10 5.05
C SER A 137 23.81 20.44 5.01
N VAL A 138 23.75 19.12 5.15
CA VAL A 138 22.49 18.38 5.13
C VAL A 138 21.55 18.76 6.30
N LYS A 139 22.09 19.29 7.39
CA LYS A 139 21.31 19.82 8.53
C LYS A 139 20.45 21.03 8.16
N LEU A 140 20.88 21.81 7.16
CA LEU A 140 20.16 22.98 6.67
C LEU A 140 19.13 22.67 5.58
N CYS A 141 18.94 21.39 5.27
CA CYS A 141 17.96 20.91 4.31
C CYS A 141 16.61 20.71 4.98
N SER A 142 15.53 21.03 4.27
CA SER A 142 14.15 20.68 4.66
C SER A 142 13.94 19.16 4.69
N GLY A 143 12.82 18.70 5.24
CA GLY A 143 12.48 17.28 5.26
C GLY A 143 12.48 16.64 3.87
N GLY A 144 11.82 17.26 2.90
CA GLY A 144 11.78 16.79 1.52
C GLY A 144 13.14 16.85 0.81
N GLU A 145 13.94 17.91 1.05
CA GLU A 145 15.31 17.99 0.52
C GLU A 145 16.19 16.85 1.08
N ARG A 146 16.10 16.57 2.39
CA ARG A 146 16.81 15.44 3.00
C ARG A 146 16.41 14.11 2.40
N GLN A 147 15.13 13.92 2.09
CA GLN A 147 14.65 12.72 1.44
C GLN A 147 15.23 12.53 0.04
N ARG A 148 15.25 13.61 -0.77
CA ARG A 148 15.90 13.58 -2.09
C ARG A 148 17.39 13.27 -1.99
N VAL A 149 18.08 13.79 -0.96
CA VAL A 149 19.49 13.44 -0.71
C VAL A 149 19.65 11.95 -0.39
N ALA A 150 18.77 11.38 0.45
CA ALA A 150 18.80 9.96 0.78
C ALA A 150 18.54 9.08 -0.45
N LEU A 151 17.60 9.49 -1.28
CA LEU A 151 17.28 8.81 -2.54
C LEU A 151 18.46 8.88 -3.53
N ALA A 152 19.05 10.06 -3.75
CA ALA A 152 20.25 10.21 -4.59
C ALA A 152 21.42 9.36 -4.08
N ARG A 153 21.63 9.31 -2.76
CA ARG A 153 22.65 8.45 -2.14
C ARG A 153 22.37 6.96 -2.42
N ALA A 154 21.11 6.53 -2.35
CA ALA A 154 20.75 5.15 -2.66
C ALA A 154 21.03 4.80 -4.12
N PHE A 155 20.70 5.69 -5.05
CA PHE A 155 21.00 5.52 -6.48
C PHE A 155 22.51 5.58 -6.79
N ALA A 156 23.31 6.24 -5.95
CA ALA A 156 24.76 6.26 -6.14
C ALA A 156 25.40 4.88 -6.02
N TYR A 157 24.78 3.98 -5.26
CA TYR A 157 25.20 2.58 -5.15
C TYR A 157 24.94 1.79 -6.44
N ASP A 158 24.04 2.28 -7.31
CA ASP A 158 23.51 1.62 -8.51
C ASP A 158 22.87 0.24 -8.21
N PRO A 159 21.89 0.19 -7.33
CA PRO A 159 21.27 -1.07 -6.95
C PRO A 159 20.36 -1.62 -8.05
N GLU A 160 20.13 -2.94 -8.02
CA GLU A 160 19.10 -3.59 -8.84
C GLU A 160 17.70 -3.42 -8.21
N ILE A 161 17.63 -3.44 -6.87
CA ILE A 161 16.41 -3.24 -6.11
C ILE A 161 16.61 -2.15 -5.06
N LEU A 162 15.71 -1.20 -5.01
CA LEU A 162 15.59 -0.24 -3.91
C LEU A 162 14.50 -0.67 -2.95
N PHE A 163 14.86 -0.78 -1.68
CA PHE A 163 13.93 -1.00 -0.57
C PHE A 163 13.63 0.32 0.11
N PHE A 164 12.37 0.52 0.52
CA PHE A 164 11.92 1.70 1.23
C PHE A 164 11.14 1.27 2.47
N ASP A 165 11.59 1.69 3.65
CA ASP A 165 10.93 1.42 4.93
C ASP A 165 10.24 2.70 5.41
N GLU A 166 8.96 2.87 5.10
CA GLU A 166 8.10 4.00 5.44
C GLU A 166 8.75 5.40 5.19
N PRO A 167 9.31 5.66 4.02
CA PRO A 167 10.14 6.84 3.82
C PRO A 167 9.36 8.17 3.90
N LEU A 168 8.02 8.17 3.71
CA LEU A 168 7.18 9.36 3.70
C LEU A 168 6.38 9.57 4.99
N SER A 169 6.51 8.70 6.00
CA SER A 169 5.67 8.72 7.21
C SER A 169 5.80 9.98 8.07
N ALA A 170 6.96 10.62 8.07
CA ALA A 170 7.25 11.81 8.90
C ALA A 170 7.09 13.15 8.15
N ILE A 171 6.35 13.15 7.02
CA ILE A 171 6.23 14.31 6.12
C ILE A 171 4.78 14.82 6.13
N ASP A 172 4.61 16.15 6.07
CA ASP A 172 3.29 16.78 5.95
C ASP A 172 2.57 16.35 4.66
N TYR A 173 1.24 16.40 4.68
CA TYR A 173 0.40 15.88 3.60
C TYR A 173 0.72 16.46 2.21
N LYS A 174 0.89 17.79 2.11
CA LYS A 174 1.10 18.45 0.81
C LYS A 174 2.44 18.07 0.19
N LEU A 175 3.50 18.06 1.01
CA LEU A 175 4.83 17.65 0.58
C LEU A 175 4.88 16.15 0.26
N ARG A 176 4.16 15.31 1.04
CA ARG A 176 4.03 13.87 0.79
C ARG A 176 3.47 13.61 -0.60
N LYS A 177 2.37 14.28 -0.99
CA LYS A 177 1.78 14.14 -2.33
C LYS A 177 2.74 14.52 -3.46
N ALA A 178 3.55 15.54 -3.26
CA ALA A 178 4.57 15.90 -4.24
C ALA A 178 5.66 14.82 -4.37
N LEU A 179 6.11 14.25 -3.23
CA LEU A 179 7.15 13.22 -3.20
C LEU A 179 6.66 11.86 -3.72
N GLU A 180 5.40 11.48 -3.48
CA GLU A 180 4.77 10.30 -4.10
C GLU A 180 4.89 10.36 -5.63
N LYS A 181 4.49 11.51 -6.20
CA LYS A 181 4.60 11.72 -7.65
C LYS A 181 6.05 11.65 -8.12
N GLU A 182 6.98 12.30 -7.42
CA GLU A 182 8.40 12.27 -7.77
C GLU A 182 8.98 10.86 -7.70
N LEU A 183 8.65 10.07 -6.69
CA LEU A 183 9.10 8.67 -6.59
C LEU A 183 8.58 7.83 -7.75
N LYS A 184 7.31 8.01 -8.13
CA LYS A 184 6.72 7.32 -9.28
C LYS A 184 7.37 7.74 -10.61
N ASP A 185 7.67 9.03 -10.79
CA ASP A 185 8.39 9.54 -11.96
C ASP A 185 9.79 8.93 -12.04
N ILE A 186 10.57 8.96 -10.94
CA ILE A 186 11.92 8.38 -10.86
C ILE A 186 11.88 6.86 -11.11
N HIS A 187 10.90 6.14 -10.58
CA HIS A 187 10.73 4.72 -10.86
C HIS A 187 10.59 4.47 -12.37
N LYS A 188 9.69 5.21 -13.04
CA LYS A 188 9.47 5.10 -14.49
C LYS A 188 10.72 5.47 -15.30
N GLU A 189 11.42 6.54 -14.93
CA GLU A 189 12.62 7.02 -15.62
C GLU A 189 13.78 6.04 -15.49
N THR A 190 13.92 5.39 -14.34
CA THR A 190 15.06 4.51 -14.05
C THR A 190 14.82 3.05 -14.41
N GLY A 191 13.57 2.60 -14.46
CA GLY A 191 13.19 1.19 -14.68
C GLY A 191 13.71 0.25 -13.58
N LYS A 192 14.15 0.77 -12.43
CA LYS A 192 14.65 -0.05 -11.31
C LYS A 192 13.47 -0.67 -10.55
N THR A 193 13.68 -1.82 -9.94
CA THR A 193 12.68 -2.45 -9.09
C THR A 193 12.62 -1.75 -7.74
N PHE A 194 11.41 -1.35 -7.32
CA PHE A 194 11.16 -0.75 -6.02
C PHE A 194 10.35 -1.69 -5.15
N MET A 195 10.76 -1.83 -3.91
CA MET A 195 9.99 -2.54 -2.89
C MET A 195 9.75 -1.59 -1.72
N TYR A 196 8.49 -1.25 -1.50
CA TYR A 196 8.07 -0.16 -0.64
C TYR A 196 7.23 -0.69 0.53
N ILE A 197 7.53 -0.25 1.74
CA ILE A 197 6.68 -0.50 2.90
C ILE A 197 6.02 0.80 3.31
N THR A 198 4.72 0.75 3.54
CA THR A 198 3.95 1.86 4.10
C THR A 198 2.77 1.36 4.91
N HIS A 199 2.30 2.21 5.82
CA HIS A 199 0.99 2.06 6.46
C HIS A 199 -0.09 2.92 5.77
N SER A 200 0.29 3.76 4.80
CA SER A 200 -0.62 4.58 4.00
C SER A 200 -1.17 3.78 2.83
N LEU A 201 -2.45 3.46 2.89
CA LEU A 201 -3.16 2.80 1.80
C LEU A 201 -3.18 3.67 0.54
N GLU A 202 -3.31 5.00 0.71
CA GLU A 202 -3.31 5.94 -0.40
C GLU A 202 -1.99 5.93 -1.17
N GLU A 203 -0.82 5.89 -0.45
CA GLU A 203 0.48 5.73 -1.08
C GLU A 203 0.56 4.44 -1.90
N ALA A 204 0.12 3.32 -1.31
CA ALA A 204 0.13 2.02 -1.98
C ALA A 204 -0.75 2.01 -3.23
N MET A 205 -1.97 2.54 -3.14
CA MET A 205 -2.92 2.60 -4.26
C MET A 205 -2.42 3.47 -5.42
N VAL A 206 -1.72 4.58 -5.12
CA VAL A 206 -1.27 5.54 -6.15
C VAL A 206 0.02 5.11 -6.83
N MET A 207 0.96 4.52 -6.08
CA MET A 207 2.32 4.30 -6.60
C MET A 207 2.56 2.90 -7.16
N SER A 208 1.87 1.89 -6.66
CA SER A 208 2.26 0.49 -6.88
C SER A 208 1.70 -0.11 -8.17
N ASP A 209 2.47 -1.01 -8.76
CA ASP A 209 1.97 -1.95 -9.78
C ASP A 209 1.23 -3.10 -9.11
N ARG A 210 1.77 -3.62 -8.00
CA ARG A 210 1.13 -4.63 -7.15
C ARG A 210 1.31 -4.31 -5.67
N ILE A 211 0.31 -4.73 -4.88
CA ILE A 211 0.29 -4.59 -3.43
C ILE A 211 0.23 -5.98 -2.80
N GLY A 212 1.07 -6.20 -1.78
CA GLY A 212 0.99 -7.34 -0.86
C GLY A 212 0.41 -6.89 0.48
N VAL A 213 -0.73 -7.45 0.88
CA VAL A 213 -1.32 -7.22 2.19
C VAL A 213 -0.76 -8.23 3.18
N MET A 214 -0.14 -7.75 4.25
CA MET A 214 0.50 -8.59 5.27
C MET A 214 -0.25 -8.54 6.59
N ARG A 215 -0.54 -9.72 7.17
CA ARG A 215 -1.17 -9.90 8.47
C ARG A 215 -0.51 -11.07 9.21
N ASP A 216 -0.22 -10.89 10.49
CA ASP A 216 0.30 -11.93 11.39
C ASP A 216 1.48 -12.72 10.79
N GLY A 217 2.43 -12.00 10.18
CA GLY A 217 3.63 -12.57 9.55
C GLY A 217 3.42 -13.18 8.16
N ARG A 218 2.22 -13.16 7.60
CA ARG A 218 1.87 -13.80 6.31
C ARG A 218 1.41 -12.79 5.29
N LEU A 219 1.67 -13.05 4.01
CA LEU A 219 1.00 -12.38 2.89
C LEU A 219 -0.37 -13.00 2.68
N VAL A 220 -1.43 -12.25 3.00
CA VAL A 220 -2.82 -12.73 2.88
C VAL A 220 -3.39 -12.54 1.49
N GLN A 221 -2.99 -11.47 0.80
CA GLN A 221 -3.35 -11.23 -0.60
C GLN A 221 -2.24 -10.46 -1.32
N VAL A 222 -2.04 -10.77 -2.60
CA VAL A 222 -1.18 -10.03 -3.53
C VAL A 222 -1.97 -9.80 -4.81
N GLY A 223 -1.99 -8.56 -5.30
CA GLY A 223 -2.72 -8.20 -6.52
C GLY A 223 -2.45 -6.76 -6.95
N THR A 224 -3.06 -6.33 -8.05
CA THR A 224 -3.05 -4.91 -8.43
C THR A 224 -3.80 -4.08 -7.38
N PRO A 225 -3.58 -2.76 -7.30
CA PRO A 225 -4.37 -1.89 -6.42
C PRO A 225 -5.89 -2.09 -6.59
N GLU A 226 -6.34 -2.20 -7.84
CA GLU A 226 -7.75 -2.46 -8.17
C GLU A 226 -8.23 -3.81 -7.64
N ASP A 227 -7.45 -4.90 -7.82
CA ASP A 227 -7.80 -6.22 -7.30
C ASP A 227 -7.96 -6.24 -5.78
N ILE A 228 -7.02 -5.61 -5.07
CA ILE A 228 -7.05 -5.56 -3.61
C ILE A 228 -8.28 -4.80 -3.11
N TYR A 229 -8.66 -3.70 -3.80
CA TYR A 229 -9.78 -2.86 -3.41
C TYR A 229 -11.15 -3.45 -3.78
N THR A 230 -11.28 -3.98 -5.00
CA THR A 230 -12.56 -4.44 -5.55
C THR A 230 -12.82 -5.92 -5.36
N ARG A 231 -11.77 -6.74 -5.15
CA ARG A 231 -11.83 -8.20 -4.99
C ARG A 231 -11.03 -8.67 -3.78
N PRO A 232 -11.32 -8.16 -2.57
CA PRO A 232 -10.65 -8.60 -1.36
C PRO A 232 -10.88 -10.09 -1.13
N ARG A 233 -9.81 -10.80 -0.74
CA ARG A 233 -9.85 -12.25 -0.52
C ARG A 233 -10.68 -12.62 0.71
N ASP A 234 -10.64 -11.78 1.74
CA ASP A 234 -11.33 -11.99 3.00
C ASP A 234 -11.82 -10.66 3.60
N ARG A 235 -12.59 -10.77 4.67
CA ARG A 235 -13.13 -9.62 5.40
C ARG A 235 -12.03 -8.69 5.92
N PHE A 236 -10.91 -9.27 6.43
CA PHE A 236 -9.80 -8.47 6.92
C PHE A 236 -9.23 -7.56 5.83
N VAL A 237 -8.98 -8.09 4.63
CA VAL A 237 -8.46 -7.27 3.52
C VAL A 237 -9.45 -6.18 3.15
N SER A 238 -10.75 -6.49 3.10
CA SER A 238 -11.76 -5.48 2.77
C SER A 238 -11.82 -4.33 3.78
N GLU A 239 -11.81 -4.64 5.08
CA GLU A 239 -11.83 -3.67 6.18
C GLU A 239 -10.49 -2.91 6.29
N PHE A 240 -9.37 -3.59 6.04
CA PHE A 240 -8.05 -2.96 6.08
C PHE A 240 -7.87 -1.92 4.96
N MET A 241 -8.45 -2.15 3.78
CA MET A 241 -8.30 -1.26 2.61
C MET A 241 -9.23 -0.04 2.63
N GLY A 242 -9.89 0.25 3.73
CA GLY A 242 -10.72 1.42 3.94
C GLY A 242 -12.10 1.08 4.51
N ASP A 243 -12.93 2.09 4.69
CA ASP A 243 -14.26 1.90 5.24
C ASP A 243 -15.10 0.98 4.37
N VAL A 244 -15.86 0.10 5.02
CA VAL A 244 -16.79 -0.83 4.38
C VAL A 244 -18.04 -1.02 5.23
N ASN A 245 -19.16 -1.26 4.56
CA ASN A 245 -20.38 -1.75 5.20
C ASN A 245 -20.39 -3.28 5.09
N VAL A 246 -20.44 -3.97 6.22
CA VAL A 246 -20.43 -5.43 6.28
C VAL A 246 -21.77 -5.92 6.83
N ILE A 247 -22.46 -6.77 6.07
CA ILE A 247 -23.75 -7.37 6.43
C ILE A 247 -23.55 -8.90 6.47
N ALA A 248 -23.75 -9.51 7.62
CA ALA A 248 -23.74 -10.96 7.73
C ALA A 248 -24.98 -11.56 7.03
N VAL A 249 -24.76 -12.56 6.20
CA VAL A 249 -25.82 -13.14 5.37
C VAL A 249 -25.78 -14.68 5.33
N ARG A 250 -26.94 -15.27 5.04
CA ARG A 250 -27.09 -16.69 4.77
C ARG A 250 -27.83 -16.92 3.44
N PRO A 251 -27.65 -18.06 2.76
CA PRO A 251 -28.41 -18.38 1.57
C PRO A 251 -29.90 -18.46 1.88
N ASN A 252 -30.72 -17.92 0.96
CA ASN A 252 -32.20 -18.01 1.05
C ASN A 252 -32.82 -18.68 -0.17
N GLY A 253 -32.04 -19.39 -0.98
CA GLY A 253 -32.46 -20.00 -2.23
C GLY A 253 -32.66 -18.99 -3.37
N GLY A 254 -32.67 -19.46 -4.62
CA GLY A 254 -32.91 -18.65 -5.80
C GLY A 254 -31.87 -17.54 -6.06
N GLY A 255 -30.65 -17.68 -5.51
CA GLY A 255 -29.58 -16.70 -5.69
C GLY A 255 -29.71 -15.44 -4.82
N LEU A 256 -30.61 -15.46 -3.84
CA LEU A 256 -30.79 -14.40 -2.85
C LEU A 256 -30.10 -14.76 -1.53
N LEU A 257 -29.55 -13.76 -0.88
CA LEU A 257 -28.98 -13.84 0.46
C LEU A 257 -29.92 -13.15 1.46
N GLU A 258 -30.16 -13.79 2.59
CA GLU A 258 -30.93 -13.20 3.69
C GLU A 258 -30.00 -12.61 4.74
N GLY A 259 -30.25 -11.37 5.17
CA GLY A 259 -29.51 -10.72 6.23
C GLY A 259 -29.69 -11.42 7.57
N VAL A 260 -28.60 -11.66 8.28
CA VAL A 260 -28.58 -12.23 9.63
C VAL A 260 -28.65 -11.13 10.69
N ASP A 261 -27.90 -10.06 10.48
CA ASP A 261 -27.76 -8.94 11.41
C ASP A 261 -28.46 -7.64 10.91
N LEU A 262 -29.08 -7.71 9.73
CA LEU A 262 -29.95 -6.68 9.15
C LEU A 262 -31.13 -7.34 8.45
N PRO A 263 -32.35 -6.85 8.61
CA PRO A 263 -33.50 -7.38 7.88
C PRO A 263 -33.39 -7.04 6.39
N GLY A 264 -33.59 -8.02 5.55
CA GLY A 264 -33.59 -7.83 4.09
C GLY A 264 -33.12 -9.05 3.32
N ARG A 265 -33.39 -9.03 2.02
CA ARG A 265 -32.89 -10.00 1.05
C ARG A 265 -32.04 -9.26 0.03
N PHE A 266 -30.85 -9.78 -0.23
CA PHE A 266 -29.85 -9.09 -1.01
C PHE A 266 -29.46 -9.93 -2.24
N ARG A 267 -29.33 -9.24 -3.38
CA ARG A 267 -28.70 -9.73 -4.59
C ARG A 267 -27.25 -9.31 -4.61
N VAL A 268 -26.33 -10.23 -4.84
CA VAL A 268 -24.91 -9.95 -4.99
C VAL A 268 -24.38 -10.77 -6.16
N ALA A 269 -23.63 -10.15 -7.05
CA ALA A 269 -23.02 -10.82 -8.18
C ALA A 269 -22.03 -11.89 -7.68
N GLY A 270 -22.16 -13.14 -8.19
CA GLY A 270 -21.25 -14.23 -7.82
C GLY A 270 -21.45 -14.77 -6.40
N ALA A 271 -22.56 -14.45 -5.72
CA ALA A 271 -22.86 -15.01 -4.40
C ALA A 271 -22.97 -16.53 -4.46
N ALA A 272 -22.30 -17.19 -3.50
CA ALA A 272 -22.34 -18.64 -3.36
C ALA A 272 -23.47 -19.07 -2.43
N ASP A 273 -23.93 -20.34 -2.57
CA ASP A 273 -24.95 -20.92 -1.71
C ASP A 273 -24.34 -21.37 -0.37
N ARG A 274 -23.77 -20.41 0.37
CA ARG A 274 -23.13 -20.59 1.69
C ARG A 274 -23.21 -19.33 2.52
N ASN A 275 -22.97 -19.44 3.83
CA ASN A 275 -22.89 -18.32 4.75
C ASN A 275 -21.70 -17.41 4.42
N GLY A 276 -21.80 -16.15 4.77
CA GLY A 276 -20.75 -15.17 4.56
C GLY A 276 -21.19 -13.75 4.84
N HIS A 277 -20.50 -12.81 4.21
CA HIS A 277 -20.73 -11.39 4.37
C HIS A 277 -20.93 -10.70 3.02
N VAL A 278 -21.92 -9.83 2.95
CA VAL A 278 -22.04 -8.82 1.89
C VAL A 278 -21.25 -7.60 2.33
N VAL A 279 -20.30 -7.20 1.50
CA VAL A 279 -19.41 -6.06 1.75
C VAL A 279 -19.67 -5.00 0.69
N ILE A 280 -19.95 -3.77 1.12
CA ILE A 280 -20.27 -2.66 0.22
C ILE A 280 -19.42 -1.45 0.62
N ARG A 281 -18.72 -0.85 -0.34
CA ARG A 281 -17.99 0.39 -0.10
C ARG A 281 -18.95 1.56 0.11
N PRO A 282 -18.64 2.53 1.00
CA PRO A 282 -19.52 3.67 1.30
C PRO A 282 -19.92 4.50 0.07
N GLU A 283 -19.02 4.62 -0.92
CA GLU A 283 -19.26 5.37 -2.16
C GLU A 283 -20.25 4.69 -3.11
N PHE A 284 -20.48 3.40 -2.97
CA PHE A 284 -21.46 2.66 -3.78
C PHE A 284 -22.88 2.72 -3.19
N LEU A 285 -23.01 3.08 -1.93
CA LEU A 285 -24.32 3.34 -1.35
C LEU A 285 -24.85 4.71 -1.81
N ARG A 286 -26.12 4.77 -2.18
CA ARG A 286 -26.79 5.99 -2.60
C ARG A 286 -28.15 6.14 -1.95
N PHE A 287 -28.61 7.36 -1.81
CA PHE A 287 -29.98 7.65 -1.42
C PHE A 287 -30.88 7.52 -2.64
N VAL A 288 -31.95 6.74 -2.52
CA VAL A 288 -32.91 6.47 -3.60
C VAL A 288 -34.32 6.88 -3.18
N ALA A 289 -35.14 7.29 -4.14
CA ALA A 289 -36.52 7.71 -3.86
C ALA A 289 -37.46 6.52 -3.76
N SER A 290 -37.15 5.41 -4.42
CA SER A 290 -37.95 4.18 -4.42
C SER A 290 -37.09 2.93 -4.46
N GLU A 291 -37.65 1.80 -4.02
CA GLU A 291 -36.97 0.49 -4.07
C GLU A 291 -36.68 0.00 -5.52
N ALA A 292 -37.36 0.58 -6.51
CA ALA A 292 -37.14 0.22 -7.94
C ALA A 292 -35.87 0.84 -8.55
N GLU A 293 -35.23 1.77 -7.86
CA GLU A 293 -34.04 2.46 -8.34
C GLU A 293 -32.72 1.74 -8.07
N ALA A 294 -32.77 0.62 -7.33
CA ALA A 294 -31.59 -0.17 -7.01
C ALA A 294 -31.97 -1.66 -6.86
N ASP A 295 -31.01 -2.57 -7.11
CA ASP A 295 -31.22 -4.00 -6.92
C ASP A 295 -31.44 -4.37 -5.46
N ASN A 296 -30.85 -3.60 -4.55
CA ASN A 296 -30.92 -3.76 -3.10
C ASN A 296 -31.24 -2.43 -2.46
N SER A 297 -32.06 -2.45 -1.41
CA SER A 297 -32.36 -1.24 -0.64
C SER A 297 -32.66 -1.56 0.82
N LEU A 298 -32.40 -0.58 1.70
CA LEU A 298 -32.68 -0.63 3.13
C LEU A 298 -33.25 0.69 3.59
N ARG A 299 -34.28 0.62 4.41
CA ARG A 299 -34.86 1.79 5.10
C ARG A 299 -34.08 2.07 6.37
N GLY A 300 -33.66 3.32 6.54
CA GLY A 300 -32.93 3.77 7.70
C GLY A 300 -33.23 5.20 8.08
N ILE A 301 -32.48 5.72 9.02
CA ILE A 301 -32.57 7.10 9.51
C ILE A 301 -31.18 7.70 9.45
N VAL A 302 -31.03 8.86 8.79
CA VAL A 302 -29.78 9.62 8.81
C VAL A 302 -29.65 10.28 10.18
N TYR A 303 -28.72 9.81 10.99
CA TYR A 303 -28.54 10.36 12.33
C TYR A 303 -27.26 11.21 12.47
N ASN A 304 -26.35 11.15 11.48
CA ASN A 304 -25.13 11.95 11.53
C ASN A 304 -24.61 12.26 10.13
N GLU A 305 -23.96 13.42 9.98
CA GLU A 305 -23.31 13.89 8.76
C GLU A 305 -21.94 14.46 9.09
N TYR A 306 -20.92 14.06 8.32
CA TYR A 306 -19.56 14.60 8.39
C TYR A 306 -19.13 15.22 7.07
N ALA A 307 -18.73 16.49 7.11
CA ALA A 307 -18.19 17.18 5.94
C ALA A 307 -16.68 16.93 5.83
N LEU A 308 -16.27 16.07 4.91
CA LEU A 308 -14.87 15.70 4.65
C LEU A 308 -14.25 16.46 3.47
N GLY A 309 -14.52 17.77 3.40
CA GLY A 309 -14.05 18.62 2.32
C GLY A 309 -14.88 18.45 1.04
N SER A 310 -14.39 17.75 0.03
CA SER A 310 -15.10 17.50 -1.24
C SER A 310 -16.20 16.45 -1.13
N ARG A 311 -16.19 15.64 -0.08
CA ARG A 311 -17.13 14.55 0.19
C ARG A 311 -17.91 14.80 1.47
N LEU A 312 -19.07 14.14 1.55
CA LEU A 312 -19.92 14.07 2.72
C LEU A 312 -20.08 12.60 3.09
N GLN A 313 -19.94 12.30 4.38
CA GLN A 313 -20.12 10.98 4.92
C GLN A 313 -21.35 11.02 5.83
N TYR A 314 -22.32 10.16 5.54
CA TYR A 314 -23.54 10.02 6.30
C TYR A 314 -23.52 8.72 7.09
N GLN A 315 -23.99 8.77 8.32
CA GLN A 315 -24.25 7.59 9.12
C GLN A 315 -25.75 7.33 9.14
N VAL A 316 -26.15 6.21 8.55
CA VAL A 316 -27.54 5.80 8.44
C VAL A 316 -27.79 4.62 9.36
N ARG A 317 -28.70 4.79 10.35
CA ARG A 317 -29.10 3.72 11.25
C ARG A 317 -30.17 2.87 10.59
N VAL A 318 -29.90 1.55 10.50
CA VAL A 318 -30.81 0.52 10.00
C VAL A 318 -30.94 -0.55 11.08
N GLY A 319 -32.05 -0.51 11.84
CA GLY A 319 -32.19 -1.32 13.05
C GLY A 319 -31.08 -0.98 14.07
N GLU A 320 -30.30 -1.97 14.47
CA GLU A 320 -29.18 -1.80 15.41
C GLU A 320 -27.84 -1.49 14.70
N LYS A 321 -27.79 -1.58 13.37
CA LYS A 321 -26.58 -1.31 12.59
C LYS A 321 -26.52 0.12 12.08
N VAL A 322 -25.29 0.54 11.81
CA VAL A 322 -24.98 1.81 11.15
C VAL A 322 -24.33 1.50 9.83
N LEU A 323 -24.92 2.02 8.76
CA LEU A 323 -24.34 2.04 7.43
C LEU A 323 -23.66 3.39 7.19
N VAL A 324 -22.50 3.36 6.57
CA VAL A 324 -21.78 4.55 6.15
C VAL A 324 -22.02 4.77 4.66
N VAL A 325 -22.54 5.94 4.30
CA VAL A 325 -22.80 6.37 2.91
C VAL A 325 -21.90 7.54 2.59
N GLU A 326 -21.09 7.45 1.54
CA GLU A 326 -20.23 8.55 1.09
C GLU A 326 -20.73 9.13 -0.23
N ARG A 327 -20.93 10.45 -0.27
CA ARG A 327 -21.45 11.14 -1.44
C ARG A 327 -20.58 12.35 -1.80
N THR A 328 -20.59 12.75 -3.06
CA THR A 328 -20.03 14.04 -3.45
C THR A 328 -20.96 15.17 -2.96
N ARG A 329 -20.45 16.39 -2.82
CA ARG A 329 -21.30 17.54 -2.47
C ARG A 329 -22.43 17.82 -3.45
N ARG A 330 -22.31 17.35 -4.71
CA ARG A 330 -23.39 17.48 -5.71
C ARG A 330 -24.55 16.53 -5.45
N ASP A 331 -24.21 15.34 -4.93
CA ASP A 331 -25.16 14.27 -4.67
C ASP A 331 -25.49 14.18 -3.18
N ALA A 332 -25.32 15.30 -2.46
CA ALA A 332 -25.61 15.43 -1.06
C ALA A 332 -27.08 15.10 -0.75
N TRP A 333 -27.31 14.41 0.36
CA TRP A 333 -28.63 14.26 0.95
C TRP A 333 -29.22 15.66 1.23
N ARG A 334 -30.47 15.89 0.82
CA ARG A 334 -31.14 17.19 0.98
C ARG A 334 -32.12 17.22 2.14
N GLY A 335 -32.33 16.10 2.82
CA GLY A 335 -33.12 15.98 4.01
C GLY A 335 -32.37 16.39 5.28
N GLY A 336 -33.04 16.40 6.40
CA GLY A 336 -32.49 16.70 7.72
C GLY A 336 -31.92 15.47 8.43
N LEU A 337 -31.29 15.71 9.59
CA LEU A 337 -30.95 14.65 10.52
C LEU A 337 -32.27 14.11 11.15
N ASP A 338 -32.23 12.84 11.55
CA ASP A 338 -33.34 12.06 12.09
C ASP A 338 -34.49 11.84 11.09
N GLU A 339 -34.27 12.13 9.80
CA GLU A 339 -35.26 11.85 8.77
C GLU A 339 -35.09 10.42 8.21
N PRO A 340 -36.24 9.77 7.86
CA PRO A 340 -36.21 8.47 7.21
C PRO A 340 -35.65 8.56 5.80
N VAL A 341 -34.86 7.57 5.42
CA VAL A 341 -34.20 7.50 4.11
C VAL A 341 -34.20 6.07 3.58
N LEU A 342 -34.18 5.94 2.27
CA LEU A 342 -33.95 4.69 1.58
C LEU A 342 -32.53 4.71 1.03
N VAL A 343 -31.68 3.77 1.45
CA VAL A 343 -30.33 3.57 0.97
C VAL A 343 -30.32 2.40 0.01
N GLY A 344 -29.82 2.59 -1.21
CA GLY A 344 -29.76 1.55 -2.23
C GLY A 344 -28.36 1.34 -2.78
N TRP A 345 -28.16 0.16 -3.38
CA TRP A 345 -26.95 -0.22 -4.15
C TRP A 345 -27.27 -1.31 -5.18
N ASP A 346 -26.47 -1.41 -6.22
CA ASP A 346 -26.67 -2.42 -7.23
C ASP A 346 -25.92 -3.73 -6.90
N ALA A 347 -26.40 -4.86 -7.40
CA ALA A 347 -25.85 -6.19 -7.10
C ALA A 347 -24.35 -6.32 -7.49
N GLY A 348 -23.93 -5.57 -8.52
CA GLY A 348 -22.54 -5.53 -8.98
C GLY A 348 -21.61 -4.71 -8.13
N ASP A 349 -22.15 -3.80 -7.28
CA ASP A 349 -21.38 -2.92 -6.40
C ASP A 349 -21.07 -3.56 -5.04
N ALA A 350 -21.69 -4.69 -4.77
CA ALA A 350 -21.49 -5.46 -3.55
C ALA A 350 -20.62 -6.70 -3.80
N MET A 351 -19.78 -7.01 -2.83
CA MET A 351 -18.92 -8.20 -2.84
C MET A 351 -19.46 -9.24 -1.86
N PHE A 352 -19.42 -10.52 -2.26
CA PHE A 352 -19.68 -11.62 -1.34
C PHE A 352 -18.36 -12.21 -0.83
N ILE A 353 -18.19 -12.23 0.49
CA ILE A 353 -17.04 -12.82 1.16
C ILE A 353 -17.56 -13.99 1.99
N PRO A 354 -17.15 -15.23 1.69
CA PRO A 354 -17.56 -16.40 2.48
C PRO A 354 -16.89 -16.39 3.88
N ASP A 355 -17.56 -17.10 4.81
CA ASP A 355 -17.00 -17.36 6.16
C ASP A 355 -15.77 -18.26 6.11
#